data_394bd8a1ec5d0beda8e3d7623af22fbe
#
_entry.id   394bd8a1ec5d0beda8e3d7623af22fbe
#
_cell.length_a   1.000
_cell.length_b   1.000
_cell.length_c   1.000
_cell.angle_alpha   90.00
_cell.angle_beta   90.00
_cell.angle_gamma   90.00
#
_symmetry.space_group_name_H-M   'P 1'
#
loop_
_entity.id
_entity.type
_entity.pdbx_description
1 polymer ?
#
loop_
_entity_poly.entity_id
_entity_poly.type
_entity_poly.pdbx_seq_one_letter_code
_entity_poly.pdbx_strand_id
1 'polypeptide(L)'
;NGLICDNIKKMELQDVSGILPRGGTILGTTNRDNPFHFAVGTDTEGEPVYKDMRETVLGNLKRHAIDVLIVIGGDGSLNIANKLSKECDIFVIGVFIIIDNDLPCTERTFGFDTAMAMATEALDRLHTTAESHHRVMALEVMGRYAGWIALHSGIAGGADCILIPEIPYKIEPILQKIK
;
A
#
# COMPACT_ATOMS: atom_id res chain seq x y z
N ASN A 1 13.16 2.93 8.69
CA ASN A 1 14.29 3.89 8.76
C ASN A 1 14.19 4.73 10.03
N GLY A 2 13.08 5.44 10.28
CA GLY A 2 12.94 6.34 11.43
C GLY A 2 13.37 5.75 12.77
N LEU A 3 12.93 4.53 13.08
CA LEU A 3 13.29 3.83 14.32
C LEU A 3 14.78 3.45 14.40
N ILE A 4 15.42 3.17 13.26
CA ILE A 4 16.85 2.83 13.20
C ILE A 4 17.71 4.09 13.36
N CYS A 5 17.35 5.16 12.65
CA CYS A 5 18.10 6.41 12.62
C CYS A 5 17.71 7.40 13.73
N ASP A 6 16.92 6.94 14.69
CA ASP A 6 16.41 7.78 15.81
C ASP A 6 15.68 9.06 15.35
N ASN A 7 15.04 8.98 14.20
CA ASN A 7 14.26 10.09 13.65
C ASN A 7 12.82 10.00 14.17
N ILE A 8 12.62 10.45 15.39
CA ILE A 8 11.36 10.40 16.12
C ILE A 8 10.95 11.84 16.48
N LYS A 9 9.70 12.18 16.18
CA LYS A 9 9.10 13.48 16.51
C LYS A 9 7.95 13.29 17.45
N LYS A 10 7.99 13.96 18.61
CA LYS A 10 6.79 14.10 19.44
C LYS A 10 5.78 14.98 18.71
N MET A 11 4.57 14.48 18.54
CA MET A 11 3.50 15.16 17.82
C MET A 11 2.46 15.71 18.79
N GLU A 12 1.88 16.86 18.42
CA GLU A 12 0.79 17.51 19.13
C GLU A 12 -0.41 17.68 18.19
N LEU A 13 -1.57 18.09 18.71
CA LEU A 13 -2.78 18.29 17.91
C LEU A 13 -2.58 19.24 16.71
N GLN A 14 -1.69 20.20 16.84
CA GLN A 14 -1.35 21.14 15.75
C GLN A 14 -0.68 20.44 14.57
N ASP A 15 0.16 19.42 14.82
CA ASP A 15 0.86 18.66 13.76
C ASP A 15 -0.10 17.84 12.89
N VAL A 16 -1.24 17.46 13.44
CA VAL A 16 -2.28 16.65 12.76
C VAL A 16 -3.49 17.47 12.32
N SER A 17 -3.48 18.78 12.56
CA SER A 17 -4.57 19.65 12.13
C SER A 17 -4.57 19.81 10.61
N GLY A 18 -5.75 19.65 9.99
CA GLY A 18 -5.93 19.85 8.55
C GLY A 18 -5.33 18.77 7.65
N ILE A 19 -4.94 17.59 8.18
CA ILE A 19 -4.38 16.52 7.37
C ILE A 19 -5.43 15.61 6.72
N LEU A 20 -6.68 15.61 7.16
CA LEU A 20 -7.71 14.70 6.66
C LEU A 20 -7.89 14.71 5.13
N PRO A 21 -7.89 15.87 4.42
CA PRO A 21 -8.03 15.89 2.98
C PRO A 21 -6.69 15.70 2.24
N ARG A 22 -5.58 15.48 2.94
CA ARG A 22 -4.25 15.36 2.34
C ARG A 22 -3.93 13.92 2.01
N GLY A 23 -3.46 13.67 0.77
CA GLY A 23 -2.92 12.37 0.39
C GLY A 23 -1.50 12.13 0.91
N GLY A 24 -1.04 10.89 0.80
CA GLY A 24 0.26 10.47 1.28
C GLY A 24 0.32 10.31 2.80
N THR A 25 1.50 10.51 3.38
CA THR A 25 1.70 10.41 4.83
C THR A 25 2.61 11.52 5.35
N ILE A 26 2.23 12.14 6.46
CA ILE A 26 3.03 13.15 7.15
C ILE A 26 4.26 12.56 7.85
N LEU A 27 4.27 11.23 8.06
CA LEU A 27 5.37 10.51 8.72
C LEU A 27 6.49 10.14 7.75
N GLY A 28 6.25 10.27 6.45
CA GLY A 28 7.11 9.68 5.43
C GLY A 28 7.00 8.15 5.38
N THR A 29 7.52 7.57 4.34
CA THR A 29 7.48 6.11 4.14
C THR A 29 8.68 5.62 3.34
N THR A 30 9.02 4.35 3.48
CA THR A 30 10.02 3.65 2.68
C THR A 30 9.58 2.21 2.48
N ASN A 31 9.86 1.65 1.30
CA ASN A 31 9.62 0.24 0.98
C ASN A 31 10.92 -0.57 0.93
N ARG A 32 12.07 0.01 1.30
CA ARG A 32 13.39 -0.60 1.19
C ARG A 32 14.00 -1.00 2.52
N ASP A 33 13.57 -0.36 3.62
CA ASP A 33 14.23 -0.51 4.91
C ASP A 33 13.57 -1.61 5.75
N ASN A 34 14.40 -2.56 6.16
CA ASN A 34 14.03 -3.65 7.05
C ASN A 34 15.01 -3.70 8.23
N PRO A 35 14.59 -3.56 9.48
CA PRO A 35 15.49 -3.54 10.64
C PRO A 35 16.23 -4.86 10.85
N PHE A 36 15.73 -5.99 10.33
CA PHE A 36 16.40 -7.29 10.37
C PHE A 36 17.46 -7.46 9.26
N HIS A 37 17.42 -6.58 8.26
CA HIS A 37 18.32 -6.64 7.09
C HIS A 37 18.47 -5.24 6.51
N PHE A 38 19.18 -4.37 7.25
CA PHE A 38 19.34 -2.96 6.91
C PHE A 38 20.67 -2.71 6.24
N ALA A 39 20.66 -2.01 5.11
CA ALA A 39 21.89 -1.63 4.40
C ALA A 39 22.63 -0.52 5.19
N VAL A 40 23.81 -0.84 5.68
CA VAL A 40 24.63 0.11 6.49
C VAL A 40 25.72 0.80 5.67
N GLY A 41 25.95 0.37 4.43
CA GLY A 41 26.95 0.95 3.54
C GLY A 41 27.23 0.00 2.38
N THR A 42 28.33 0.25 1.68
CA THR A 42 28.84 -0.63 0.61
C THR A 42 30.22 -1.12 1.00
N ASP A 43 30.57 -2.32 0.55
CA ASP A 43 31.90 -2.88 0.70
C ASP A 43 32.89 -2.28 -0.31
N THR A 44 34.12 -2.82 -0.34
CA THR A 44 35.20 -2.39 -1.25
C THR A 44 34.91 -2.71 -2.72
N GLU A 45 33.94 -3.61 -2.99
CA GLU A 45 33.53 -3.99 -4.33
C GLU A 45 32.27 -3.24 -4.79
N GLY A 46 31.70 -2.37 -3.91
CA GLY A 46 30.51 -1.57 -4.18
C GLY A 46 29.19 -2.28 -3.86
N GLU A 47 29.24 -3.49 -3.27
CA GLU A 47 28.06 -4.24 -2.90
C GLU A 47 27.51 -3.78 -1.54
N PRO A 48 26.17 -3.77 -1.34
CA PRO A 48 25.55 -3.31 -0.11
C PRO A 48 25.84 -4.28 1.05
N VAL A 49 26.34 -3.73 2.16
CA VAL A 49 26.54 -4.46 3.41
C VAL A 49 25.30 -4.34 4.28
N TYR A 50 24.74 -5.46 4.69
CA TYR A 50 23.54 -5.53 5.51
C TYR A 50 23.86 -5.88 6.96
N LYS A 51 23.10 -5.30 7.89
CA LYS A 51 23.22 -5.55 9.32
C LYS A 51 21.83 -5.66 9.98
N ASP A 52 21.75 -6.50 11.01
CA ASP A 52 20.61 -6.55 11.89
C ASP A 52 20.66 -5.36 12.88
N MET A 53 19.62 -4.54 12.87
CA MET A 53 19.51 -3.31 13.66
C MET A 53 18.45 -3.39 14.75
N ARG A 54 17.98 -4.60 15.11
CA ARG A 54 16.94 -4.79 16.14
C ARG A 54 17.32 -4.15 17.48
N GLU A 55 18.53 -4.40 17.95
CA GLU A 55 19.01 -3.82 19.21
C GLU A 55 19.03 -2.29 19.19
N THR A 56 19.38 -1.70 18.04
CA THR A 56 19.32 -0.24 17.84
C THR A 56 17.89 0.27 17.95
N VAL A 57 16.94 -0.40 17.28
CA VAL A 57 15.51 -0.08 17.35
C VAL A 57 15.01 -0.15 18.79
N LEU A 58 15.33 -1.23 19.51
CA LEU A 58 14.96 -1.40 20.92
C LEU A 58 15.54 -0.31 21.82
N GLY A 59 16.82 0.00 21.61
CA GLY A 59 17.50 1.07 22.35
C GLY A 59 16.84 2.43 22.13
N ASN A 60 16.46 2.73 20.90
CA ASN A 60 15.78 3.99 20.56
C ASN A 60 14.36 4.05 21.16
N LEU A 61 13.58 2.97 21.08
CA LEU A 61 12.24 2.90 21.69
C LEU A 61 12.31 3.11 23.22
N LYS A 62 13.26 2.45 23.89
CA LYS A 62 13.48 2.64 25.35
C LYS A 62 13.89 4.06 25.70
N ARG A 63 14.79 4.66 24.92
CA ARG A 63 15.24 6.05 25.11
C ARG A 63 14.09 7.05 25.05
N HIS A 64 13.13 6.82 24.16
CA HIS A 64 11.96 7.67 23.99
C HIS A 64 10.76 7.25 24.85
N ALA A 65 10.91 6.24 25.72
CA ALA A 65 9.84 5.68 26.56
C ALA A 65 8.60 5.30 25.75
N ILE A 66 8.81 4.59 24.61
CA ILE A 66 7.74 4.10 23.74
C ILE A 66 7.41 2.67 24.15
N ASP A 67 6.20 2.45 24.63
CA ASP A 67 5.71 1.15 25.10
C ASP A 67 4.94 0.39 24.02
N VAL A 68 4.32 1.09 23.08
CA VAL A 68 3.46 0.53 22.04
C VAL A 68 3.79 1.14 20.67
N LEU A 69 3.86 0.29 19.66
CA LEU A 69 3.98 0.72 18.25
C LEU A 69 2.65 0.53 17.53
N ILE A 70 2.12 1.59 16.93
CA ILE A 70 1.06 1.50 15.93
C ILE A 70 1.72 1.54 14.56
N VAL A 71 1.70 0.42 13.85
CA VAL A 71 2.33 0.27 12.54
C VAL A 71 1.26 0.36 11.46
N ILE A 72 1.32 1.43 10.68
CA ILE A 72 0.39 1.71 9.59
C ILE A 72 1.08 1.36 8.28
N GLY A 73 0.58 0.36 7.55
CA GLY A 73 1.24 -0.06 6.32
C GLY A 73 0.63 -1.30 5.69
N GLY A 74 1.30 -1.78 4.65
CA GLY A 74 0.97 -3.01 3.95
C GLY A 74 1.64 -4.24 4.54
N ASP A 75 1.50 -5.37 3.83
CA ASP A 75 1.96 -6.70 4.25
C ASP A 75 3.43 -6.72 4.72
N GLY A 76 4.35 -6.11 3.95
CA GLY A 76 5.77 -6.05 4.32
C GLY A 76 6.02 -5.35 5.66
N SER A 77 5.37 -4.21 5.90
CA SER A 77 5.51 -3.46 7.16
C SER A 77 4.93 -4.23 8.34
N LEU A 78 3.80 -4.90 8.15
CA LEU A 78 3.12 -5.67 9.19
C LEU A 78 3.88 -6.96 9.52
N ASN A 79 4.52 -7.58 8.54
CA ASN A 79 5.42 -8.72 8.76
C ASN A 79 6.64 -8.31 9.61
N ILE A 80 7.24 -7.16 9.35
CA ILE A 80 8.31 -6.60 10.17
C ILE A 80 7.80 -6.33 11.58
N ALA A 81 6.64 -5.72 11.72
CA ALA A 81 5.99 -5.41 12.98
C ALA A 81 5.71 -6.68 13.83
N ASN A 82 5.19 -7.73 13.19
CA ASN A 82 4.96 -9.02 13.82
C ASN A 82 6.26 -9.69 14.32
N LYS A 83 7.34 -9.60 13.54
CA LYS A 83 8.66 -10.06 13.97
C LYS A 83 9.19 -9.27 15.16
N LEU A 84 9.09 -7.94 15.14
CA LEU A 84 9.49 -7.09 16.27
C LEU A 84 8.69 -7.43 17.53
N SER A 85 7.37 -7.66 17.41
CA SER A 85 6.54 -8.07 18.55
C SER A 85 6.98 -9.39 19.15
N LYS A 86 7.23 -10.40 18.30
CA LYS A 86 7.58 -11.76 18.76
C LYS A 86 9.00 -11.90 19.31
N GLU A 87 9.95 -11.23 18.67
CA GLU A 87 11.37 -11.40 18.95
C GLU A 87 11.93 -10.35 19.93
N CYS A 88 11.23 -9.24 20.12
CA CYS A 88 11.70 -8.09 20.87
C CYS A 88 10.77 -7.69 22.03
N ASP A 89 9.70 -8.45 22.27
CA ASP A 89 8.71 -8.21 23.34
C ASP A 89 8.14 -6.76 23.33
N ILE A 90 7.79 -6.30 22.12
CA ILE A 90 7.18 -4.97 21.92
C ILE A 90 5.70 -5.16 21.63
N PHE A 91 4.84 -4.39 22.29
CA PHE A 91 3.42 -4.33 21.92
C PHE A 91 3.25 -3.62 20.57
N VAL A 92 2.61 -4.29 19.60
CA VAL A 92 2.39 -3.76 18.25
C VAL A 92 0.93 -3.86 17.88
N ILE A 93 0.39 -2.76 17.34
CA ILE A 93 -0.95 -2.73 16.73
C ILE A 93 -0.74 -2.43 15.24
N GLY A 94 -1.19 -3.34 14.37
CA GLY A 94 -1.15 -3.18 12.92
C GLY A 94 -2.40 -2.50 12.38
N VAL A 95 -2.23 -1.52 11.49
CA VAL A 95 -3.31 -0.88 10.75
C VAL A 95 -3.06 -1.09 9.26
N PHE A 96 -4.00 -1.77 8.59
CA PHE A 96 -3.87 -2.15 7.19
C PHE A 96 -4.17 -0.97 6.26
N ILE A 97 -3.15 -0.44 5.59
CA ILE A 97 -3.30 0.52 4.50
C ILE A 97 -2.82 -0.15 3.21
N ILE A 98 -3.79 -0.66 2.46
CA ILE A 98 -3.59 -1.32 1.16
C ILE A 98 -4.81 -1.02 0.29
N ILE A 99 -4.59 -0.71 -0.99
CA ILE A 99 -5.68 -0.49 -1.94
C ILE A 99 -6.19 -1.77 -2.60
N ASP A 100 -5.40 -2.84 -2.63
CA ASP A 100 -5.73 -4.08 -3.34
C ASP A 100 -6.80 -4.93 -2.66
N ASN A 101 -7.07 -4.67 -1.38
CA ASN A 101 -8.06 -5.37 -0.54
C ASN A 101 -7.87 -6.91 -0.51
N ASP A 102 -6.61 -7.35 -0.51
CA ASP A 102 -6.21 -8.75 -0.64
C ASP A 102 -5.69 -9.37 0.69
N LEU A 103 -5.93 -8.71 1.81
CA LEU A 103 -5.50 -9.20 3.12
C LEU A 103 -6.56 -10.08 3.79
N PRO A 104 -6.17 -11.25 4.32
CA PRO A 104 -7.08 -12.10 5.08
C PRO A 104 -7.49 -11.44 6.41
N CYS A 105 -8.62 -11.84 6.94
CA CYS A 105 -9.17 -11.39 8.23
C CYS A 105 -9.58 -9.91 8.29
N THR A 106 -9.75 -9.27 7.13
CA THR A 106 -10.39 -7.95 7.04
C THR A 106 -11.37 -7.94 5.88
N GLU A 107 -12.50 -7.29 6.05
CA GLU A 107 -13.49 -7.13 4.97
C GLU A 107 -13.05 -6.04 3.99
N ARG A 108 -12.45 -4.96 4.53
CA ARG A 108 -11.96 -3.83 3.73
C ARG A 108 -10.68 -3.27 4.31
N THR A 109 -9.76 -2.94 3.41
CA THR A 109 -8.51 -2.25 3.74
C THR A 109 -8.67 -0.75 3.56
N PHE A 110 -7.96 0.03 4.38
CA PHE A 110 -7.92 1.48 4.22
C PHE A 110 -7.28 1.86 2.88
N GLY A 111 -7.99 2.61 2.07
CA GLY A 111 -7.57 3.03 0.74
C GLY A 111 -8.29 2.33 -0.41
N PHE A 112 -8.88 1.15 -0.21
CA PHE A 112 -9.60 0.42 -1.25
C PHE A 112 -10.79 1.22 -1.81
N ASP A 113 -11.67 1.73 -0.93
CA ASP A 113 -12.84 2.50 -1.37
C ASP A 113 -12.44 3.79 -2.12
N THR A 114 -11.34 4.42 -1.70
CA THR A 114 -10.81 5.59 -2.41
C THR A 114 -10.30 5.20 -3.79
N ALA A 115 -9.55 4.12 -3.91
CA ALA A 115 -9.05 3.61 -5.19
C ALA A 115 -10.20 3.24 -6.14
N MET A 116 -11.21 2.56 -5.62
CA MET A 116 -12.42 2.20 -6.37
C MET A 116 -13.17 3.45 -6.86
N ALA A 117 -13.37 4.45 -6.00
CA ALA A 117 -14.07 5.69 -6.37
C ALA A 117 -13.31 6.46 -7.46
N MET A 118 -11.99 6.58 -7.33
CA MET A 118 -11.15 7.25 -8.33
C MET A 118 -11.14 6.50 -9.68
N ALA A 119 -11.10 5.18 -9.66
CA ALA A 119 -11.16 4.37 -10.87
C ALA A 119 -12.54 4.47 -11.55
N THR A 120 -13.63 4.48 -10.77
CA THR A 120 -14.99 4.70 -11.29
C THR A 120 -15.12 6.07 -11.95
N GLU A 121 -14.66 7.14 -11.31
CA GLU A 121 -14.67 8.49 -11.90
C GLU A 121 -13.85 8.55 -13.20
N ALA A 122 -12.69 7.90 -13.23
CA ALA A 122 -11.87 7.83 -14.44
C ALA A 122 -12.60 7.09 -15.57
N LEU A 123 -13.31 6.00 -15.25
CA LEU A 123 -14.10 5.24 -16.21
C LEU A 123 -15.25 6.06 -16.79
N ASP A 124 -15.99 6.78 -15.96
CA ASP A 124 -17.07 7.68 -16.39
C ASP A 124 -16.58 8.72 -17.41
N ARG A 125 -15.40 9.28 -17.20
CA ARG A 125 -14.80 10.24 -18.13
C ARG A 125 -14.40 9.59 -19.46
N LEU A 126 -14.05 8.31 -19.48
CA LEU A 126 -13.68 7.58 -20.71
C LEU A 126 -14.89 7.25 -21.55
N HIS A 127 -16.06 6.98 -20.99
CA HIS A 127 -17.27 6.63 -21.74
C HIS A 127 -17.65 7.66 -22.78
N THR A 128 -17.73 8.93 -22.42
CA THR A 128 -18.11 10.01 -23.34
C THR A 128 -17.11 10.18 -24.48
N THR A 129 -15.82 9.95 -24.22
CA THR A 129 -14.77 9.99 -25.22
C THR A 129 -14.84 8.78 -26.15
N ALA A 130 -15.06 7.59 -25.60
CA ALA A 130 -15.21 6.34 -26.36
C ALA A 130 -16.39 6.44 -27.33
N GLU A 131 -17.54 6.90 -26.85
CA GLU A 131 -18.76 7.08 -27.62
C GLU A 131 -18.57 8.11 -28.75
N SER A 132 -18.04 9.31 -28.41
CA SER A 132 -17.88 10.40 -29.37
C SER A 132 -16.92 10.11 -30.49
N HIS A 133 -15.90 9.31 -30.24
CA HIS A 133 -14.84 8.98 -31.19
C HIS A 133 -14.93 7.56 -31.77
N HIS A 134 -15.92 6.77 -31.37
CA HIS A 134 -16.07 5.34 -31.72
C HIS A 134 -14.78 4.57 -31.45
N ARG A 135 -14.25 4.73 -30.24
CA ARG A 135 -12.99 4.11 -29.81
C ARG A 135 -13.21 3.14 -28.67
N VAL A 136 -12.37 2.12 -28.63
CA VAL A 136 -12.20 1.29 -27.45
C VAL A 136 -11.24 2.00 -26.50
N MET A 137 -11.69 2.24 -25.29
CA MET A 137 -10.88 2.80 -24.22
C MET A 137 -10.59 1.73 -23.19
N ALA A 138 -9.35 1.63 -22.75
CA ALA A 138 -8.93 0.71 -21.70
C ALA A 138 -8.42 1.50 -20.50
N LEU A 139 -8.93 1.17 -19.32
CA LEU A 139 -8.45 1.67 -18.04
C LEU A 139 -7.69 0.55 -17.34
N GLU A 140 -6.40 0.74 -17.13
CA GLU A 140 -5.58 -0.14 -16.30
C GLU A 140 -5.60 0.36 -14.87
N VAL A 141 -5.88 -0.55 -13.92
CA VAL A 141 -5.87 -0.27 -12.48
C VAL A 141 -4.91 -1.20 -11.75
N MET A 142 -4.50 -0.83 -10.55
CA MET A 142 -3.69 -1.70 -9.71
C MET A 142 -4.49 -2.92 -9.23
N GLY A 143 -3.79 -3.95 -8.80
CA GLY A 143 -4.36 -5.22 -8.36
C GLY A 143 -3.66 -6.40 -9.02
N ARG A 144 -2.34 -6.53 -8.78
CA ARG A 144 -1.48 -7.54 -9.42
C ARG A 144 -2.01 -8.97 -9.31
N TYR A 145 -2.48 -9.32 -8.13
CA TYR A 145 -2.96 -10.66 -7.77
C TYR A 145 -4.42 -10.66 -7.34
N ALA A 146 -5.02 -9.50 -7.15
CA ALA A 146 -6.39 -9.33 -6.68
C ALA A 146 -7.12 -8.29 -7.53
N GLY A 147 -8.13 -8.71 -8.26
CA GLY A 147 -8.89 -7.89 -9.20
C GLY A 147 -10.01 -7.06 -8.58
N TRP A 148 -10.00 -6.84 -7.27
CA TRP A 148 -11.10 -6.16 -6.58
C TRP A 148 -11.36 -4.73 -7.07
N ILE A 149 -10.29 -3.94 -7.31
CA ILE A 149 -10.45 -2.58 -7.84
C ILE A 149 -11.09 -2.63 -9.22
N ALA A 150 -10.56 -3.46 -10.13
CA ALA A 150 -11.08 -3.60 -11.48
C ALA A 150 -12.55 -4.06 -11.47
N LEU A 151 -12.86 -5.06 -10.65
CA LEU A 151 -14.21 -5.62 -10.56
C LEU A 151 -15.23 -4.59 -10.05
N HIS A 152 -14.94 -3.98 -8.91
CA HIS A 152 -15.88 -3.05 -8.29
C HIS A 152 -16.03 -1.76 -9.09
N SER A 153 -14.93 -1.16 -9.55
CA SER A 153 -14.99 0.06 -10.37
C SER A 153 -15.60 -0.19 -11.75
N GLY A 154 -15.30 -1.35 -12.35
CA GLY A 154 -15.87 -1.73 -13.64
C GLY A 154 -17.37 -1.96 -13.58
N ILE A 155 -17.89 -2.59 -12.52
CA ILE A 155 -19.34 -2.76 -12.30
C ILE A 155 -19.98 -1.39 -12.02
N ALA A 156 -19.39 -0.58 -11.14
CA ALA A 156 -19.93 0.72 -10.75
C ALA A 156 -19.93 1.73 -11.90
N GLY A 157 -18.88 1.74 -12.73
CA GLY A 157 -18.73 2.63 -13.89
C GLY A 157 -19.27 2.05 -15.20
N GLY A 158 -19.90 0.87 -15.20
CA GLY A 158 -20.55 0.29 -16.37
C GLY A 158 -19.58 -0.16 -17.48
N ALA A 159 -18.42 -0.72 -17.12
CA ALA A 159 -17.47 -1.23 -18.10
C ALA A 159 -18.07 -2.39 -18.91
N ASP A 160 -17.90 -2.37 -20.23
CA ASP A 160 -18.34 -3.45 -21.13
C ASP A 160 -17.61 -4.77 -20.91
N CYS A 161 -16.37 -4.71 -20.47
CA CYS A 161 -15.53 -5.86 -20.19
C CYS A 161 -14.62 -5.57 -19.00
N ILE A 162 -14.58 -6.51 -18.05
CA ILE A 162 -13.74 -6.43 -16.86
C ILE A 162 -12.81 -7.63 -16.86
N LEU A 163 -11.50 -7.37 -16.84
CA LEU A 163 -10.48 -8.41 -16.78
C LEU A 163 -9.83 -8.37 -15.38
N ILE A 164 -9.81 -9.53 -14.73
CA ILE A 164 -9.24 -9.70 -13.40
C ILE A 164 -8.24 -10.86 -13.38
N PRO A 165 -7.18 -10.80 -12.56
CA PRO A 165 -6.14 -11.82 -12.55
C PRO A 165 -6.63 -13.22 -12.13
N GLU A 166 -7.70 -13.29 -11.34
CA GLU A 166 -8.27 -14.55 -10.85
C GLU A 166 -8.94 -15.39 -11.94
N ILE A 167 -9.35 -14.77 -13.04
CA ILE A 167 -10.05 -15.43 -14.14
C ILE A 167 -9.21 -15.37 -15.42
N PRO A 168 -8.68 -16.52 -15.89
CA PRO A 168 -8.02 -16.56 -17.19
C PRO A 168 -8.95 -16.11 -18.31
N TYR A 169 -8.48 -15.20 -19.16
CA TYR A 169 -9.28 -14.70 -20.27
C TYR A 169 -8.68 -15.09 -21.63
N LYS A 170 -9.56 -15.13 -22.65
CA LYS A 170 -9.19 -15.26 -24.05
C LYS A 170 -9.50 -13.96 -24.77
N ILE A 171 -8.67 -13.61 -25.74
CA ILE A 171 -8.83 -12.34 -26.47
C ILE A 171 -10.01 -12.36 -27.43
N GLU A 172 -10.36 -13.53 -27.98
CA GLU A 172 -11.39 -13.67 -29.00
C GLU A 172 -12.79 -13.21 -28.53
N PRO A 173 -13.28 -13.57 -27.31
CA PRO A 173 -14.55 -13.05 -26.80
C PRO A 173 -14.54 -11.53 -26.60
N ILE A 174 -13.39 -10.97 -26.21
CA ILE A 174 -13.22 -9.50 -26.05
C ILE A 174 -13.36 -8.82 -27.42
N LEU A 175 -12.68 -9.32 -28.43
CA LEU A 175 -12.79 -8.80 -29.80
C LEU A 175 -14.20 -8.91 -30.39
N GLN A 176 -14.95 -9.96 -30.03
CA GLN A 176 -16.36 -10.08 -30.42
C GLN A 176 -17.26 -9.05 -29.75
N LYS A 177 -16.97 -8.69 -28.50
CA LYS A 177 -17.74 -7.66 -27.78
C LYS A 177 -17.47 -6.25 -28.34
N ILE A 178 -16.29 -5.99 -28.89
CA ILE A 178 -15.88 -4.71 -29.46
C ILE A 178 -16.47 -4.47 -30.86
N LYS A 179 -16.84 -5.51 -31.60
CA LYS A 179 -17.45 -5.42 -32.93
C LYS A 179 -18.93 -5.06 -32.87
#